data_16082cf92159beb186612cc0a028fdb5
#
_entry.id   16082cf92159beb186612cc0a028fdb5
#
_cell.length_a   1.000
_cell.length_b   1.000
_cell.length_c   1.000
_cell.angle_alpha   90.00
_cell.angle_beta   90.00
_cell.angle_gamma   90.00
#
_symmetry.space_group_name_H-M   'P 1'
#
loop_
_entity.id
_entity.type
_entity.pdbx_description
1 polymer ?
#
loop_
_entity_poly.entity_id
_entity_poly.type
_entity_poly.pdbx_seq_one_letter_code
_entity_poly.pdbx_strand_id
1 'polypeptide(L)'
;VTMASRFPARDQIEVGGNTIHNAEDGFMAGSSNTESLEDIVAYSHNVGAAEVGMRIGAPTLYAMIRKFGFGDYTHVELNGENEGIVPPVADWSGSSVATISFGHGISTTPIALTRAYAAIANGGLLLRPRLVHSLEDATGKTIYTYAPEIERRVISEATAAKLRRILRAVVVYGTGNP
;
A
#
# COMPACT_ATOMS: atom_id res chain seq x y z
N VAL A 1 1.44 12.30 10.37
CA VAL A 1 0.36 11.33 10.69
C VAL A 1 0.95 10.25 11.57
N THR A 2 0.26 9.88 12.64
CA THR A 2 0.67 8.86 13.62
C THR A 2 -0.52 7.95 13.96
N MET A 3 -0.28 6.86 14.68
CA MET A 3 -1.35 5.98 15.17
C MET A 3 -2.39 6.67 16.07
N ALA A 4 -2.00 7.79 16.71
CA ALA A 4 -2.91 8.62 17.52
C ALA A 4 -3.69 9.65 16.70
N SER A 5 -3.40 9.81 15.41
CA SER A 5 -4.12 10.75 14.54
C SER A 5 -5.58 10.31 14.40
N ARG A 6 -6.47 11.31 14.38
CA ARG A 6 -7.89 11.13 14.11
C ARG A 6 -8.27 11.94 12.88
N PHE A 7 -9.24 11.43 12.15
CA PHE A 7 -9.77 12.00 10.93
C PHE A 7 -11.30 12.11 11.06
N PRO A 8 -11.93 13.11 10.44
CA PRO A 8 -13.39 13.19 10.44
C PRO A 8 -14.00 11.93 9.81
N ALA A 9 -14.97 11.33 10.46
CA ALA A 9 -15.74 10.22 9.90
C ALA A 9 -16.86 10.82 9.03
N ARG A 10 -16.72 10.71 7.71
CA ARG A 10 -17.64 11.27 6.71
C ARG A 10 -17.93 10.24 5.64
N ASP A 11 -19.15 10.25 5.11
CA ASP A 11 -19.54 9.39 3.99
C ASP A 11 -19.04 9.93 2.65
N GLN A 12 -18.88 11.26 2.54
CA GLN A 12 -18.40 11.93 1.32
C GLN A 12 -17.61 13.21 1.59
N ILE A 13 -16.74 13.57 0.63
CA ILE A 13 -16.03 14.85 0.57
C ILE A 13 -15.95 15.34 -0.88
N GLU A 14 -15.87 16.67 -1.04
CA GLU A 14 -15.61 17.32 -2.33
C GLU A 14 -14.13 17.68 -2.44
N VAL A 15 -13.46 17.22 -3.49
CA VAL A 15 -12.05 17.51 -3.73
C VAL A 15 -11.80 17.77 -5.21
N GLY A 16 -11.30 18.96 -5.55
CA GLY A 16 -10.98 19.34 -6.92
C GLY A 16 -12.17 19.24 -7.90
N GLY A 17 -13.39 19.52 -7.42
CA GLY A 17 -14.62 19.44 -8.21
C GLY A 17 -15.17 18.01 -8.39
N ASN A 18 -14.63 17.03 -7.67
CA ASN A 18 -15.11 15.65 -7.68
C ASN A 18 -15.61 15.25 -6.29
N THR A 19 -16.71 14.54 -6.23
CA THR A 19 -17.22 13.93 -4.99
C THR A 19 -16.59 12.56 -4.79
N ILE A 20 -16.00 12.33 -3.63
CA ILE A 20 -15.44 11.05 -3.19
C ILE A 20 -16.38 10.48 -2.14
N HIS A 21 -16.79 9.22 -2.33
CA HIS A 21 -17.66 8.48 -1.42
C HIS A 21 -16.96 7.26 -0.84
N ASN A 22 -17.40 6.82 0.34
CA ASN A 22 -17.12 5.46 0.80
C ASN A 22 -17.90 4.43 -0.02
N ALA A 23 -17.50 3.16 0.01
CA ALA A 23 -18.17 2.09 -0.73
C ALA A 23 -19.56 1.76 -0.14
N GLU A 24 -19.72 1.97 1.16
CA GLU A 24 -20.97 1.75 1.89
C GLU A 24 -21.44 3.07 2.51
N ASP A 25 -22.66 3.48 2.18
CA ASP A 25 -23.29 4.67 2.75
C ASP A 25 -23.73 4.41 4.20
N GLY A 26 -23.56 5.42 5.06
CA GLY A 26 -24.05 5.38 6.45
C GLY A 26 -23.24 4.54 7.40
N PHE A 27 -22.11 3.99 6.99
CA PHE A 27 -21.18 3.30 7.86
C PHE A 27 -20.29 4.30 8.60
N MET A 28 -20.84 4.92 9.63
CA MET A 28 -20.05 5.69 10.58
C MET A 28 -19.42 4.73 11.58
N ALA A 29 -18.10 4.66 11.64
CA ALA A 29 -17.36 3.89 12.62
C ALA A 29 -17.74 4.32 14.06
N GLY A 30 -18.77 3.75 14.61
CA GLY A 30 -19.23 3.98 15.97
C GLY A 30 -19.84 5.36 16.23
N SER A 31 -20.08 5.66 17.51
CA SER A 31 -20.70 6.92 17.97
C SER A 31 -19.77 8.14 17.98
N SER A 32 -18.55 8.03 17.43
CA SER A 32 -17.59 9.12 17.37
C SER A 32 -17.60 9.77 15.98
N ASN A 33 -17.59 11.11 15.93
CA ASN A 33 -17.45 11.86 14.67
C ASN A 33 -16.05 11.78 14.06
N THR A 34 -15.20 10.87 14.53
CA THR A 34 -13.83 10.70 14.06
C THR A 34 -13.44 9.23 13.99
N GLU A 35 -12.59 8.89 13.05
CA GLU A 35 -12.03 7.56 12.85
C GLU A 35 -10.50 7.53 13.00
N SER A 36 -9.96 6.38 13.30
CA SER A 36 -8.52 6.13 13.40
C SER A 36 -7.96 5.65 12.06
N LEU A 37 -6.63 5.64 11.92
CA LEU A 37 -5.97 4.99 10.78
C LEU A 37 -6.32 3.50 10.68
N GLU A 38 -6.52 2.82 11.83
CA GLU A 38 -6.89 1.41 11.87
C GLU A 38 -8.30 1.21 11.32
N ASP A 39 -9.26 2.07 11.68
CA ASP A 39 -10.63 2.03 11.18
C ASP A 39 -10.69 2.32 9.67
N ILE A 40 -9.99 3.37 9.21
CA ILE A 40 -9.90 3.74 7.79
C ILE A 40 -9.46 2.54 6.93
N VAL A 41 -8.43 1.82 7.36
CA VAL A 41 -7.93 0.66 6.62
C VAL A 41 -8.81 -0.56 6.81
N ALA A 42 -9.28 -0.84 8.03
CA ALA A 42 -10.09 -2.01 8.35
C ALA A 42 -11.41 -2.00 7.58
N TYR A 43 -12.04 -0.87 7.46
CA TYR A 43 -13.32 -0.70 6.76
C TYR A 43 -13.18 -0.19 5.32
N SER A 44 -11.94 0.02 4.86
CA SER A 44 -11.67 0.48 3.49
C SER A 44 -12.34 1.81 3.14
N HIS A 45 -12.30 2.79 4.07
CA HIS A 45 -12.93 4.09 3.87
C HIS A 45 -12.13 4.96 2.89
N ASN A 46 -12.70 5.23 1.72
CA ASN A 46 -12.10 6.07 0.68
C ASN A 46 -11.91 7.51 1.17
N VAL A 47 -12.92 8.05 1.86
CA VAL A 47 -12.91 9.43 2.38
C VAL A 47 -11.80 9.60 3.41
N GLY A 48 -11.70 8.68 4.38
CA GLY A 48 -10.64 8.69 5.37
C GLY A 48 -9.25 8.57 4.74
N ALA A 49 -9.07 7.66 3.77
CA ALA A 49 -7.81 7.51 3.05
C ALA A 49 -7.44 8.79 2.28
N ALA A 50 -8.41 9.43 1.60
CA ALA A 50 -8.21 10.71 0.92
C ALA A 50 -7.78 11.82 1.89
N GLU A 51 -8.41 11.94 3.06
CA GLU A 51 -8.03 12.91 4.09
C GLU A 51 -6.62 12.67 4.65
N VAL A 52 -6.23 11.39 4.83
CA VAL A 52 -4.85 11.02 5.20
C VAL A 52 -3.87 11.49 4.12
N GLY A 53 -4.15 11.20 2.85
CA GLY A 53 -3.30 11.60 1.74
C GLY A 53 -3.17 13.11 1.60
N MET A 54 -4.27 13.84 1.70
CA MET A 54 -4.24 15.31 1.66
C MET A 54 -3.44 15.91 2.83
N ARG A 55 -3.51 15.29 4.02
CA ARG A 55 -2.72 15.73 5.18
C ARG A 55 -1.22 15.50 5.02
N ILE A 56 -0.79 14.42 4.36
CA ILE A 56 0.64 14.15 4.12
C ILE A 56 1.18 14.86 2.88
N GLY A 57 0.32 15.20 1.92
CA GLY A 57 0.63 15.95 0.70
C GLY A 57 1.28 15.13 -0.42
N ALA A 58 1.16 15.65 -1.64
CA ALA A 58 1.60 14.99 -2.88
C ALA A 58 3.08 14.55 -2.87
N PRO A 59 4.05 15.40 -2.48
CA PRO A 59 5.46 15.00 -2.53
C PRO A 59 5.75 13.80 -1.63
N THR A 60 5.18 13.77 -0.42
CA THR A 60 5.41 12.70 0.55
C THR A 60 4.73 11.39 0.09
N LEU A 61 3.49 11.50 -0.39
CA LEU A 61 2.75 10.35 -0.93
C LEU A 61 3.50 9.74 -2.11
N TYR A 62 3.88 10.55 -3.10
CA TYR A 62 4.64 10.10 -4.26
C TYR A 62 5.98 9.45 -3.89
N ALA A 63 6.76 10.11 -3.03
CA ALA A 63 8.04 9.57 -2.58
C ALA A 63 7.88 8.19 -1.91
N MET A 64 6.80 7.98 -1.14
CA MET A 64 6.55 6.70 -0.50
C MET A 64 6.10 5.63 -1.51
N ILE A 65 5.23 5.97 -2.47
CA ILE A 65 4.84 5.08 -3.57
C ILE A 65 6.09 4.59 -4.31
N ARG A 66 6.96 5.52 -4.74
CA ARG A 66 8.22 5.18 -5.43
C ARG A 66 9.17 4.37 -4.54
N LYS A 67 9.23 4.68 -3.25
CA LYS A 67 10.09 3.96 -2.30
C LYS A 67 9.68 2.49 -2.13
N PHE A 68 8.37 2.18 -2.22
CA PHE A 68 7.86 0.82 -2.25
C PHE A 68 8.05 0.11 -3.60
N GLY A 69 8.59 0.80 -4.61
CA GLY A 69 8.93 0.25 -5.92
C GLY A 69 7.77 0.24 -6.92
N PHE A 70 6.68 0.96 -6.64
CA PHE A 70 5.61 1.13 -7.63
C PHE A 70 6.08 2.05 -8.77
N GLY A 71 5.77 1.64 -10.00
CA GLY A 71 6.23 2.31 -11.22
C GLY A 71 7.69 1.98 -11.59
N ASP A 72 8.29 0.95 -10.98
CA ASP A 72 9.60 0.40 -11.34
C ASP A 72 9.45 -1.08 -11.73
N TYR A 73 10.37 -1.58 -12.56
CA TYR A 73 10.52 -3.01 -12.78
C TYR A 73 10.95 -3.70 -11.48
N THR A 74 10.39 -4.88 -11.22
CA THR A 74 10.80 -5.67 -10.04
C THR A 74 12.03 -6.52 -10.34
N HIS A 75 12.40 -6.62 -11.62
CA HIS A 75 13.48 -7.48 -12.11
C HIS A 75 13.29 -8.96 -11.76
N VAL A 76 12.03 -9.41 -11.70
CA VAL A 76 11.71 -10.83 -11.64
C VAL A 76 12.21 -11.54 -12.89
N GLU A 77 12.59 -12.81 -12.75
CA GLU A 77 13.18 -13.62 -13.83
C GLU A 77 12.12 -14.08 -14.87
N LEU A 78 11.26 -13.14 -15.31
CA LEU A 78 10.23 -13.36 -16.32
C LEU A 78 10.34 -12.34 -17.45
N ASN A 79 10.12 -12.80 -18.69
CA ASN A 79 10.01 -11.91 -19.82
C ASN A 79 8.65 -11.19 -19.84
N GLY A 80 8.63 -9.96 -20.34
CA GLY A 80 7.39 -9.18 -20.50
C GLY A 80 6.90 -8.52 -19.21
N GLU A 81 7.79 -8.32 -18.22
CA GLU A 81 7.45 -7.55 -17.02
C GLU A 81 6.99 -6.13 -17.41
N ASN A 82 6.00 -5.61 -16.68
CA ASN A 82 5.50 -4.24 -16.81
C ASN A 82 5.70 -3.51 -15.48
N GLU A 83 6.09 -2.24 -15.53
CA GLU A 83 6.34 -1.40 -14.35
C GLU A 83 5.06 -0.83 -13.72
N GLY A 84 3.94 -0.88 -14.46
CA GLY A 84 2.72 -0.16 -14.10
C GLY A 84 2.82 1.33 -14.48
N ILE A 85 1.89 2.14 -13.95
CA ILE A 85 1.84 3.58 -14.23
C ILE A 85 1.75 4.35 -12.93
N VAL A 86 2.75 5.18 -12.65
CA VAL A 86 2.78 6.12 -11.51
C VAL A 86 3.13 7.50 -12.06
N PRO A 87 2.13 8.34 -12.40
CA PRO A 87 2.38 9.67 -12.94
C PRO A 87 3.23 10.52 -11.99
N PRO A 88 4.16 11.35 -12.50
CA PRO A 88 4.90 12.28 -11.65
C PRO A 88 3.97 13.35 -11.08
N VAL A 89 4.36 13.91 -9.92
CA VAL A 89 3.52 14.90 -9.20
C VAL A 89 3.14 16.12 -10.06
N ALA A 90 3.99 16.46 -11.03
CA ALA A 90 3.71 17.58 -11.95
C ALA A 90 2.45 17.36 -12.82
N ASP A 91 2.07 16.10 -13.05
CA ASP A 91 0.89 15.72 -13.84
C ASP A 91 -0.36 15.51 -12.97
N TRP A 92 -0.26 15.73 -11.67
CA TRP A 92 -1.39 15.52 -10.77
C TRP A 92 -2.39 16.67 -10.84
N SER A 93 -3.67 16.34 -10.90
CA SER A 93 -4.78 17.28 -10.82
C SER A 93 -5.08 17.68 -9.37
N GLY A 94 -6.01 18.60 -9.17
CA GLY A 94 -6.47 19.02 -7.85
C GLY A 94 -7.08 17.91 -6.97
N SER A 95 -7.54 16.80 -7.58
CA SER A 95 -8.06 15.62 -6.87
C SER A 95 -7.09 14.44 -6.78
N SER A 96 -5.96 14.48 -7.51
CA SER A 96 -5.06 13.32 -7.62
C SER A 96 -4.52 12.82 -6.28
N VAL A 97 -4.15 13.72 -5.36
CA VAL A 97 -3.68 13.33 -4.02
C VAL A 97 -4.73 12.50 -3.30
N ALA A 98 -5.98 12.94 -3.34
CA ALA A 98 -7.08 12.27 -2.68
C ALA A 98 -7.35 10.90 -3.33
N THR A 99 -7.47 10.86 -4.66
CA THR A 99 -7.82 9.62 -5.40
C THR A 99 -6.72 8.58 -5.35
N ILE A 100 -5.45 8.97 -5.46
CA ILE A 100 -4.30 8.07 -5.35
C ILE A 100 -4.21 7.44 -3.95
N SER A 101 -4.66 8.14 -2.91
CA SER A 101 -4.61 7.65 -1.53
C SER A 101 -5.48 6.42 -1.27
N PHE A 102 -6.51 6.18 -2.09
CA PHE A 102 -7.32 4.95 -2.05
C PHE A 102 -7.18 4.10 -3.33
N GLY A 103 -6.11 4.31 -4.11
CA GLY A 103 -5.70 3.42 -5.20
C GLY A 103 -6.20 3.79 -6.59
N HIS A 104 -6.83 4.96 -6.79
CA HIS A 104 -7.19 5.44 -8.12
C HIS A 104 -6.09 6.32 -8.72
N GLY A 105 -5.96 6.30 -10.06
CA GLY A 105 -5.00 7.15 -10.78
C GLY A 105 -3.57 6.61 -10.86
N ILE A 106 -3.33 5.41 -10.32
CA ILE A 106 -2.10 4.63 -10.55
C ILE A 106 -2.46 3.21 -10.98
N SER A 107 -1.57 2.54 -11.70
CA SER A 107 -1.69 1.12 -11.96
C SER A 107 -0.44 0.38 -11.52
N THR A 108 -0.60 -0.86 -11.08
CA THR A 108 0.49 -1.70 -10.60
C THR A 108 0.30 -3.15 -11.05
N THR A 109 1.38 -3.90 -11.05
CA THR A 109 1.32 -5.33 -11.35
C THR A 109 1.11 -6.14 -10.06
N PRO A 110 0.50 -7.35 -10.14
CA PRO A 110 0.34 -8.22 -8.99
C PRO A 110 1.67 -8.52 -8.27
N ILE A 111 2.78 -8.64 -9.01
CA ILE A 111 4.09 -8.91 -8.43
C ILE A 111 4.64 -7.71 -7.66
N ALA A 112 4.47 -6.49 -8.19
CA ALA A 112 4.88 -5.27 -7.48
C ALA A 112 4.06 -5.07 -6.21
N LEU A 113 2.75 -5.34 -6.26
CA LEU A 113 1.86 -5.29 -5.08
C LEU A 113 2.26 -6.34 -4.03
N THR A 114 2.48 -7.60 -4.45
CA THR A 114 2.94 -8.68 -3.56
C THR A 114 4.26 -8.32 -2.89
N ARG A 115 5.20 -7.76 -3.65
CA ARG A 115 6.50 -7.30 -3.14
C ARG A 115 6.36 -6.20 -2.08
N ALA A 116 5.44 -5.26 -2.26
CA ALA A 116 5.16 -4.21 -1.28
C ALA A 116 4.59 -4.78 0.03
N TYR A 117 3.63 -5.72 -0.05
CA TYR A 117 3.12 -6.43 1.13
C TYR A 117 4.19 -7.28 1.80
N ALA A 118 5.04 -7.97 1.03
CA ALA A 118 6.18 -8.72 1.57
C ALA A 118 7.15 -7.82 2.34
N ALA A 119 7.37 -6.58 1.88
CA ALA A 119 8.20 -5.61 2.60
C ALA A 119 7.59 -5.23 3.97
N ILE A 120 6.26 -5.10 4.07
CA ILE A 120 5.59 -4.87 5.36
C ILE A 120 5.72 -6.11 6.26
N ALA A 121 5.54 -7.30 5.70
CA ALA A 121 5.58 -8.56 6.45
C ALA A 121 6.96 -8.85 7.05
N ASN A 122 8.04 -8.55 6.31
CA ASN A 122 9.42 -8.86 6.71
C ASN A 122 10.14 -7.76 7.52
N GLY A 123 9.42 -6.75 8.01
CA GLY A 123 10.01 -5.69 8.82
C GLY A 123 10.54 -4.50 8.03
N GLY A 124 10.09 -4.30 6.80
CA GLY A 124 10.32 -3.09 6.01
C GLY A 124 11.43 -3.16 4.99
N LEU A 125 11.87 -4.36 4.60
CA LEU A 125 12.87 -4.58 3.58
C LEU A 125 12.21 -4.90 2.23
N LEU A 126 12.50 -4.11 1.19
CA LEU A 126 12.09 -4.40 -0.17
C LEU A 126 13.09 -5.36 -0.79
N LEU A 127 12.59 -6.53 -1.16
CA LEU A 127 13.39 -7.60 -1.75
C LEU A 127 13.15 -7.66 -3.26
N ARG A 128 14.15 -8.10 -4.00
CA ARG A 128 13.99 -8.52 -5.38
C ARG A 128 13.21 -9.85 -5.40
N PRO A 129 12.08 -9.94 -6.13
CA PRO A 129 11.37 -11.20 -6.27
C PRO A 129 12.23 -12.19 -7.07
N ARG A 130 12.11 -13.48 -6.72
CA ARG A 130 12.88 -14.55 -7.34
C ARG A 130 11.99 -15.77 -7.55
N LEU A 131 12.09 -16.40 -8.71
CA LEU A 131 11.35 -17.62 -9.05
C LEU A 131 12.16 -18.86 -8.73
N VAL A 132 13.48 -18.81 -8.98
CA VAL A 132 14.37 -19.94 -8.72
C VAL A 132 14.97 -19.80 -7.33
N HIS A 133 14.63 -20.72 -6.43
CA HIS A 133 15.17 -20.76 -5.07
C HIS A 133 16.51 -21.50 -5.02
N SER A 134 16.61 -22.66 -5.69
CA SER A 134 17.81 -23.50 -5.69
C SER A 134 17.98 -24.24 -7.01
N LEU A 135 19.19 -24.68 -7.26
CA LEU A 135 19.52 -25.59 -8.34
C LEU A 135 19.92 -26.94 -7.74
N GLU A 136 19.44 -28.03 -8.36
CA GLU A 136 19.74 -29.41 -7.93
C GLU A 136 20.35 -30.18 -9.08
N ASP A 137 21.20 -31.16 -8.76
CA ASP A 137 21.73 -32.12 -9.75
C ASP A 137 20.71 -33.23 -10.05
N ALA A 138 21.08 -34.14 -10.97
CA ALA A 138 20.20 -35.22 -11.37
C ALA A 138 19.91 -36.24 -10.24
N THR A 139 20.61 -36.17 -9.11
CA THR A 139 20.36 -37.00 -7.92
C THR A 139 19.48 -36.33 -6.88
N GLY A 140 19.06 -35.07 -7.12
CA GLY A 140 18.31 -34.26 -6.17
C GLY A 140 19.16 -33.55 -5.12
N LYS A 141 20.47 -33.54 -5.27
CA LYS A 141 21.34 -32.80 -4.36
C LYS A 141 21.39 -31.33 -4.76
N THR A 142 21.14 -30.44 -3.80
CA THR A 142 21.26 -29.00 -4.01
C THR A 142 22.70 -28.61 -4.34
N ILE A 143 22.91 -28.01 -5.51
CA ILE A 143 24.20 -27.50 -5.98
C ILE A 143 24.36 -26.03 -5.56
N TYR A 144 23.28 -25.27 -5.61
CA TYR A 144 23.31 -23.84 -5.31
C TYR A 144 21.96 -23.39 -4.74
N THR A 145 22.00 -22.50 -3.76
CA THR A 145 20.80 -21.84 -3.21
C THR A 145 20.97 -20.33 -3.32
N TYR A 146 19.98 -19.67 -3.88
CA TYR A 146 19.97 -18.23 -4.01
C TYR A 146 19.59 -17.56 -2.68
N ALA A 147 20.45 -16.69 -2.18
CA ALA A 147 20.16 -15.86 -1.03
C ALA A 147 19.13 -14.75 -1.38
N PRO A 148 18.28 -14.33 -0.43
CA PRO A 148 17.44 -13.17 -0.61
C PRO A 148 18.24 -11.91 -0.93
N GLU A 149 17.85 -11.17 -1.97
CA GLU A 149 18.49 -9.93 -2.39
C GLU A 149 17.69 -8.73 -1.86
N ILE A 150 18.30 -8.00 -0.91
CA ILE A 150 17.70 -6.80 -0.32
C ILE A 150 18.05 -5.60 -1.20
N GLU A 151 17.06 -4.97 -1.79
CA GLU A 151 17.29 -3.73 -2.53
C GLU A 151 17.42 -2.51 -1.62
N ARG A 152 16.50 -2.36 -0.68
CA ARG A 152 16.48 -1.23 0.26
C ARG A 152 15.54 -1.45 1.43
N ARG A 153 15.71 -0.64 2.48
CA ARG A 153 14.71 -0.50 3.55
C ARG A 153 13.71 0.59 3.19
N VAL A 154 12.43 0.24 3.10
CA VAL A 154 11.34 1.17 2.74
C VAL A 154 10.71 1.82 3.96
N ILE A 155 10.57 1.09 5.05
CA ILE A 155 10.07 1.57 6.34
C ILE A 155 10.88 0.96 7.50
N SER A 156 10.79 1.57 8.68
CA SER A 156 11.38 1.00 9.88
C SER A 156 10.64 -0.25 10.32
N GLU A 157 11.31 -1.13 11.06
CA GLU A 157 10.70 -2.33 11.63
C GLU A 157 9.53 -2.00 12.56
N ALA A 158 9.66 -0.93 13.35
CA ALA A 158 8.59 -0.43 14.21
C ALA A 158 7.35 0.02 13.40
N THR A 159 7.56 0.66 12.23
CA THR A 159 6.46 1.04 11.33
C THR A 159 5.83 -0.20 10.70
N ALA A 160 6.63 -1.16 10.25
CA ALA A 160 6.14 -2.42 9.70
C ALA A 160 5.28 -3.19 10.73
N ALA A 161 5.70 -3.24 11.99
CA ALA A 161 4.92 -3.86 13.06
C ALA A 161 3.56 -3.19 13.27
N LYS A 162 3.49 -1.83 13.22
CA LYS A 162 2.22 -1.09 13.28
C LYS A 162 1.31 -1.41 12.10
N LEU A 163 1.87 -1.43 10.88
CA LEU A 163 1.10 -1.76 9.67
C LEU A 163 0.56 -3.19 9.71
N ARG A 164 1.36 -4.18 10.14
CA ARG A 164 0.86 -5.57 10.32
C ARG A 164 -0.32 -5.64 11.30
N ARG A 165 -0.29 -4.84 12.37
CA ARG A 165 -1.42 -4.76 13.30
C ARG A 165 -2.67 -4.20 12.62
N ILE A 166 -2.55 -3.10 11.86
CA ILE A 166 -3.65 -2.50 11.09
C ILE A 166 -4.21 -3.51 10.07
N LEU A 167 -3.34 -4.16 9.29
CA LEU A 167 -3.76 -5.15 8.30
C LEU A 167 -4.44 -6.37 8.93
N ARG A 168 -4.04 -6.75 10.17
CA ARG A 168 -4.74 -7.79 10.90
C ARG A 168 -6.18 -7.37 11.25
N ALA A 169 -6.42 -6.10 11.59
CA ALA A 169 -7.76 -5.59 11.89
C ALA A 169 -8.72 -5.78 10.71
N VAL A 170 -8.24 -5.60 9.46
CA VAL A 170 -9.02 -5.85 8.23
C VAL A 170 -9.67 -7.24 8.24
N VAL A 171 -8.91 -8.27 8.66
CA VAL A 171 -9.36 -9.67 8.66
C VAL A 171 -10.16 -10.01 9.92
N VAL A 172 -9.87 -9.36 11.05
CA VAL A 172 -10.51 -9.73 12.33
C VAL A 172 -11.91 -9.14 12.47
N TYR A 173 -12.10 -7.89 12.05
CA TYR A 173 -13.39 -7.20 12.18
C TYR A 173 -13.72 -6.24 11.02
N GLY A 174 -12.82 -6.08 10.05
CA GLY A 174 -13.02 -5.22 8.88
C GLY A 174 -13.59 -5.98 7.69
N THR A 175 -13.43 -5.38 6.49
CA THR A 175 -13.99 -5.88 5.23
C THR A 175 -13.43 -7.25 4.77
N GLY A 176 -12.32 -7.71 5.34
CA GLY A 176 -11.75 -9.03 5.09
C GLY A 176 -12.25 -10.13 6.03
N ASN A 177 -13.17 -9.80 6.96
CA ASN A 177 -13.85 -10.79 7.82
C ASN A 177 -14.93 -11.48 6.99
N PRO A 178 -14.94 -12.85 6.87
CA PRO A 178 -15.92 -13.59 6.11
C PRO A 178 -17.32 -13.56 6.74
#